data_84a83e21944a2921df854c710cc6eae9
#
_entry.id   84a83e21944a2921df854c710cc6eae9
#
_cell.length_a   1.000
_cell.length_b   1.000
_cell.length_c   1.000
_cell.angle_alpha   90.00
_cell.angle_beta   90.00
_cell.angle_gamma   90.00
#
_symmetry.space_group_name_H-M   'P 1'
#
loop_
_entity.id
_entity.type
_entity.pdbx_description
1 polymer ?
#
loop_
_entity_poly.entity_id
_entity_poly.type
_entity_poly.pdbx_seq_one_letter_code
_entity_poly.pdbx_strand_id
1 'polypeptide(L)'
;MITAVIAAAWLGAMTVFVSTVSPTVFQTLEMPDASRFLRAYFPKLFRLEIGVGVAITVAGFAAQNILFGAIGMAMAVLAASNLWILTDRINQIADRLQEEPDNRQLKRQFGLSHGASAALFGLGGLGCLWIVGQTLWEIL
;
A
#
# COMPACT_ATOMS: atom_id res chain seq x y z
N MET A 1 5.46 -22.29 3.56
CA MET A 1 4.48 -22.30 2.43
C MET A 1 3.32 -21.35 2.60
N ILE A 2 2.55 -21.36 3.70
CA ILE A 2 1.36 -20.52 3.85
C ILE A 2 1.66 -19.01 3.76
N THR A 3 2.78 -18.55 4.34
CA THR A 3 3.25 -17.16 4.24
C THR A 3 3.48 -16.72 2.80
N ALA A 4 4.06 -17.59 1.97
CA ALA A 4 4.30 -17.30 0.55
C ALA A 4 2.99 -17.22 -0.24
N VAL A 5 2.01 -18.07 0.08
CA VAL A 5 0.68 -18.00 -0.56
C VAL A 5 -0.02 -16.69 -0.24
N ILE A 6 -0.01 -16.26 1.03
CA ILE A 6 -0.58 -14.98 1.46
C ILE A 6 0.15 -13.81 0.77
N ALA A 7 1.49 -13.84 0.75
CA ALA A 7 2.30 -12.81 0.11
C ALA A 7 2.07 -12.73 -1.41
N ALA A 8 1.99 -13.88 -2.10
CA ALA A 8 1.71 -13.93 -3.53
C ALA A 8 0.30 -13.41 -3.87
N ALA A 9 -0.70 -13.77 -3.06
CA ALA A 9 -2.07 -13.26 -3.25
C ALA A 9 -2.11 -11.72 -3.10
N TRP A 10 -1.38 -11.16 -2.12
CA TRP A 10 -1.28 -9.73 -1.95
C TRP A 10 -0.55 -9.04 -3.11
N LEU A 11 0.57 -9.61 -3.58
CA LEU A 11 1.28 -9.11 -4.78
C LEU A 11 0.38 -9.09 -6.00
N GLY A 12 -0.45 -10.12 -6.20
CA GLY A 12 -1.45 -10.16 -7.25
C GLY A 12 -2.46 -9.01 -7.13
N ALA A 13 -2.99 -8.77 -5.94
CA ALA A 13 -3.91 -7.67 -5.67
C ALA A 13 -3.27 -6.29 -5.93
N MET A 14 -2.02 -6.08 -5.47
CA MET A 14 -1.25 -4.86 -5.76
C MET A 14 -1.04 -4.67 -7.26
N THR A 15 -0.66 -5.73 -7.97
CA THR A 15 -0.44 -5.68 -9.42
C THR A 15 -1.72 -5.28 -10.15
N VAL A 16 -2.85 -5.90 -9.84
CA VAL A 16 -4.15 -5.54 -10.42
C VAL A 16 -4.51 -4.09 -10.13
N PHE A 17 -4.29 -3.63 -8.90
CA PHE A 17 -4.54 -2.24 -8.56
C PHE A 17 -3.70 -1.27 -9.39
N VAL A 18 -2.39 -1.48 -9.46
CA VAL A 18 -1.46 -0.56 -10.15
C VAL A 18 -1.62 -0.61 -11.66
N SER A 19 -1.77 -1.82 -12.24
CA SER A 19 -1.80 -2.01 -13.69
C SER A 19 -3.18 -1.82 -14.33
N THR A 20 -4.25 -1.99 -13.56
CA THR A 20 -5.61 -1.99 -14.11
C THR A 20 -6.51 -0.97 -13.41
N VAL A 21 -6.69 -1.06 -12.09
CA VAL A 21 -7.67 -0.21 -11.38
C VAL A 21 -7.27 1.26 -11.46
N SER A 22 -6.04 1.59 -11.08
CA SER A 22 -5.58 2.99 -11.04
C SER A 22 -5.61 3.66 -12.42
N PRO A 23 -5.05 3.07 -13.50
CA PRO A 23 -5.16 3.65 -14.84
C PRO A 23 -6.61 3.79 -15.31
N THR A 24 -7.47 2.79 -15.06
CA THR A 24 -8.88 2.83 -15.48
C THR A 24 -9.62 3.98 -14.79
N VAL A 25 -9.40 4.20 -13.50
CA VAL A 25 -9.99 5.33 -12.76
C VAL A 25 -9.65 6.66 -13.43
N PHE A 26 -8.39 6.90 -13.75
CA PHE A 26 -7.94 8.15 -14.36
C PHE A 26 -8.29 8.30 -15.85
N GLN A 27 -8.60 7.19 -16.54
CA GLN A 27 -9.03 7.22 -17.94
C GLN A 27 -10.54 7.40 -18.10
N THR A 28 -11.32 6.99 -17.10
CA THR A 28 -12.79 6.93 -17.21
C THR A 28 -13.51 7.96 -16.36
N LEU A 29 -12.88 8.48 -15.31
CA LEU A 29 -13.48 9.46 -14.40
C LEU A 29 -12.80 10.82 -14.56
N GLU A 30 -13.58 11.89 -14.46
CA GLU A 30 -13.04 13.23 -14.30
C GLU A 30 -12.32 13.38 -12.96
N MET A 31 -11.37 14.32 -12.87
CA MET A 31 -10.50 14.47 -11.68
C MET A 31 -11.26 14.56 -10.34
N PRO A 32 -12.40 15.27 -10.22
CA PRO A 32 -13.13 15.33 -8.96
C PRO A 32 -13.69 13.96 -8.53
N ASP A 33 -14.21 13.18 -9.48
CA ASP A 33 -14.78 11.86 -9.21
C ASP A 33 -13.69 10.80 -8.98
N ALA A 34 -12.60 10.85 -9.74
CA ALA A 34 -11.41 10.03 -9.50
C ALA A 34 -10.85 10.26 -8.09
N SER A 35 -10.74 11.52 -7.66
CA SER A 35 -10.30 11.89 -6.31
C SER A 35 -11.25 11.33 -5.25
N ARG A 36 -12.56 11.47 -5.43
CA ARG A 36 -13.58 10.94 -4.51
C ARG A 36 -13.50 9.42 -4.40
N PHE A 37 -13.35 8.73 -5.53
CA PHE A 37 -13.16 7.28 -5.55
C PHE A 37 -11.93 6.84 -4.77
N LEU A 38 -10.76 7.44 -5.08
CA LEU A 38 -9.49 7.05 -4.45
C LEU A 38 -9.46 7.36 -2.95
N ARG A 39 -10.07 8.47 -2.51
CA ARG A 39 -10.24 8.79 -1.08
C ARG A 39 -11.05 7.74 -0.32
N ALA A 40 -12.06 7.14 -0.98
CA ALA A 40 -12.85 6.06 -0.38
C ALA A 40 -12.14 4.70 -0.47
N TYR A 41 -11.30 4.49 -1.47
CA TYR A 41 -10.64 3.23 -1.77
C TYR A 41 -9.39 3.00 -0.92
N PHE A 42 -8.47 3.97 -0.85
CA PHE A 42 -7.19 3.80 -0.16
C PHE A 42 -7.29 3.41 1.32
N PRO A 43 -8.19 3.99 2.14
CA PRO A 43 -8.33 3.52 3.52
C PRO A 43 -8.74 2.06 3.64
N LYS A 44 -9.53 1.54 2.69
CA LYS A 44 -9.93 0.12 2.64
C LYS A 44 -8.74 -0.75 2.23
N LEU A 45 -7.97 -0.31 1.23
CA LEU A 45 -6.77 -1.00 0.76
C LEU A 45 -5.74 -1.13 1.89
N PHE A 46 -5.44 -0.05 2.61
CA PHE A 46 -4.48 -0.07 3.71
C PHE A 46 -4.95 -0.91 4.90
N ARG A 47 -6.26 -0.93 5.21
CA ARG A 47 -6.80 -1.86 6.23
C ARG A 47 -6.62 -3.33 5.82
N LEU A 48 -6.85 -3.63 4.55
CA LEU A 48 -6.60 -4.97 4.02
C LEU A 48 -5.11 -5.32 4.11
N GLU A 49 -4.22 -4.40 3.74
CA GLU A 49 -2.76 -4.57 3.84
C GLU A 49 -2.31 -4.82 5.28
N ILE A 50 -2.87 -4.09 6.27
CA ILE A 50 -2.62 -4.36 7.69
C ILE A 50 -3.01 -5.80 8.03
N GLY A 51 -4.22 -6.25 7.61
CA GLY A 51 -4.69 -7.61 7.85
C GLY A 51 -3.77 -8.67 7.23
N VAL A 52 -3.31 -8.44 6.01
CA VAL A 52 -2.33 -9.30 5.32
C VAL A 52 -0.99 -9.34 6.07
N GLY A 53 -0.47 -8.17 6.48
CA GLY A 53 0.76 -8.07 7.27
C GLY A 53 0.67 -8.84 8.59
N VAL A 54 -0.46 -8.70 9.31
CA VAL A 54 -0.71 -9.45 10.55
C VAL A 54 -0.78 -10.96 10.26
N ALA A 55 -1.46 -11.38 9.21
CA ALA A 55 -1.55 -12.80 8.83
C ALA A 55 -0.16 -13.40 8.50
N ILE A 56 0.68 -12.66 7.75
CA ILE A 56 2.07 -13.06 7.48
C ILE A 56 2.88 -13.12 8.77
N THR A 57 2.69 -12.15 9.70
CA THR A 57 3.37 -12.13 10.99
C THR A 57 3.07 -13.40 11.79
N VAL A 58 1.79 -13.70 11.97
CA VAL A 58 1.33 -14.88 12.72
C VAL A 58 1.82 -16.18 12.07
N ALA A 59 1.64 -16.32 10.76
CA ALA A 59 2.06 -17.50 10.02
C ALA A 59 3.60 -17.67 10.03
N GLY A 60 4.36 -16.58 9.93
CA GLY A 60 5.82 -16.58 9.98
C GLY A 60 6.34 -17.06 11.33
N PHE A 61 5.86 -16.48 12.42
CA PHE A 61 6.26 -16.88 13.77
C PHE A 61 5.79 -18.30 14.12
N ALA A 62 4.58 -18.69 13.73
CA ALA A 62 4.09 -20.06 13.91
C ALA A 62 4.95 -21.10 13.16
N ALA A 63 5.51 -20.73 12.02
CA ALA A 63 6.47 -21.55 11.27
C ALA A 63 7.93 -21.44 11.77
N GLN A 64 8.16 -20.74 12.90
CA GLN A 64 9.50 -20.44 13.46
C GLN A 64 10.43 -19.68 12.49
N ASN A 65 9.87 -19.04 11.46
CA ASN A 65 10.60 -18.17 10.55
C ASN A 65 10.49 -16.72 11.02
N ILE A 66 11.45 -16.32 11.87
CA ILE A 66 11.49 -14.99 12.49
C ILE A 66 11.54 -13.89 11.43
N LEU A 67 12.26 -14.09 10.33
CA LEU A 67 12.40 -13.10 9.27
C LEU A 67 11.06 -12.84 8.57
N PHE A 68 10.32 -13.90 8.22
CA PHE A 68 9.00 -13.75 7.61
C PHE A 68 8.00 -13.07 8.55
N GLY A 69 8.03 -13.43 9.84
CA GLY A 69 7.23 -12.76 10.86
C GLY A 69 7.57 -11.27 10.99
N ALA A 70 8.84 -10.91 10.99
CA ALA A 70 9.30 -9.53 11.06
C ALA A 70 8.92 -8.71 9.82
N ILE A 71 9.01 -9.30 8.63
CA ILE A 71 8.56 -8.65 7.37
C ILE A 71 7.05 -8.37 7.42
N GLY A 72 6.24 -9.33 7.85
CA GLY A 72 4.80 -9.13 8.02
C GLY A 72 4.47 -8.00 9.00
N MET A 73 5.16 -7.96 10.14
CA MET A 73 5.00 -6.90 11.14
C MET A 73 5.39 -5.53 10.57
N ALA A 74 6.52 -5.43 9.89
CA ALA A 74 6.95 -4.20 9.24
C ALA A 74 5.90 -3.73 8.22
N MET A 75 5.37 -4.63 7.38
CA MET A 75 4.32 -4.35 6.41
C MET A 75 3.06 -3.78 7.11
N ALA A 76 2.60 -4.41 8.18
CA ALA A 76 1.44 -3.93 8.94
C ALA A 76 1.67 -2.52 9.51
N VAL A 77 2.86 -2.23 10.04
CA VAL A 77 3.22 -0.91 10.58
C VAL A 77 3.28 0.14 9.46
N LEU A 78 3.86 -0.19 8.30
CA LEU A 78 3.92 0.71 7.15
C LEU A 78 2.52 1.04 6.62
N ALA A 79 1.65 0.03 6.49
CA ALA A 79 0.27 0.22 6.08
C ALA A 79 -0.55 1.03 7.10
N ALA A 80 -0.33 0.82 8.40
CA ALA A 80 -0.93 1.60 9.47
C ALA A 80 -0.50 3.07 9.42
N SER A 81 0.78 3.33 9.15
CA SER A 81 1.31 4.68 8.95
C SER A 81 0.67 5.37 7.72
N ASN A 82 0.47 4.63 6.63
CA ASN A 82 -0.28 5.11 5.48
C ASN A 82 -1.72 5.48 5.84
N LEU A 83 -2.42 4.59 6.55
CA LEU A 83 -3.83 4.76 6.89
C LEU A 83 -4.06 5.96 7.83
N TRP A 84 -3.30 6.04 8.93
CA TRP A 84 -3.62 6.99 10.01
C TRP A 84 -2.82 8.29 9.97
N ILE A 85 -1.73 8.35 9.21
CA ILE A 85 -0.89 9.55 9.15
C ILE A 85 -0.93 10.17 7.75
N LEU A 86 -0.59 9.39 6.71
CA LEU A 86 -0.40 9.96 5.38
C LEU A 86 -1.72 10.20 4.66
N THR A 87 -2.73 9.33 4.81
CA THR A 87 -4.03 9.49 4.14
C THR A 87 -4.71 10.80 4.54
N ASP A 88 -4.79 11.09 5.84
CA ASP A 88 -5.41 12.32 6.33
C ASP A 88 -4.64 13.56 5.87
N ARG A 89 -3.30 13.51 5.94
CA ARG A 89 -2.45 14.59 5.47
C ARG A 89 -2.60 14.85 3.97
N ILE A 90 -2.60 13.81 3.15
CA ILE A 90 -2.77 13.93 1.69
C ILE A 90 -4.14 14.53 1.37
N ASN A 91 -5.20 14.08 2.04
CA ASN A 91 -6.54 14.60 1.84
C ASN A 91 -6.66 16.08 2.21
N GLN A 92 -6.10 16.50 3.35
CA GLN A 92 -6.10 17.91 3.76
C GLN A 92 -5.33 18.80 2.77
N ILE A 93 -4.19 18.34 2.26
CA ILE A 93 -3.43 19.11 1.26
C ILE A 93 -4.21 19.17 -0.05
N ALA A 94 -4.86 18.07 -0.47
CA ALA A 94 -5.66 18.02 -1.67
C ALA A 94 -6.89 18.96 -1.60
N ASP A 95 -7.54 19.08 -0.42
CA ASP A 95 -8.64 20.01 -0.22
C ASP A 95 -8.18 21.46 -0.36
N ARG A 96 -7.07 21.82 0.28
CA ARG A 96 -6.47 23.16 0.14
C ARG A 96 -6.02 23.46 -1.29
N LEU A 97 -5.58 22.46 -2.06
CA LEU A 97 -5.24 22.64 -3.46
C LEU A 97 -6.45 22.93 -4.34
N GLN A 98 -7.67 22.51 -3.95
CA GLN A 98 -8.90 22.92 -4.65
C GLN A 98 -9.21 24.40 -4.46
N GLU A 99 -8.88 24.96 -3.29
CA GLU A 99 -9.06 26.38 -2.99
C GLU A 99 -7.95 27.25 -3.62
N GLU A 100 -6.71 26.72 -3.64
CA GLU A 100 -5.51 27.40 -4.13
C GLU A 100 -4.78 26.58 -5.20
N PRO A 101 -5.35 26.41 -6.43
CA PRO A 101 -4.82 25.48 -7.43
C PRO A 101 -3.43 25.83 -7.94
N ASP A 102 -3.01 27.10 -7.85
CA ASP A 102 -1.68 27.55 -8.31
C ASP A 102 -0.61 27.62 -7.22
N ASN A 103 -0.94 27.22 -5.99
CA ASN A 103 -0.01 27.25 -4.87
C ASN A 103 1.10 26.18 -5.04
N ARG A 104 2.29 26.61 -5.46
CA ARG A 104 3.45 25.74 -5.70
C ARG A 104 3.90 24.96 -4.47
N GLN A 105 3.77 25.56 -3.28
CA GLN A 105 4.17 24.91 -2.03
C GLN A 105 3.23 23.75 -1.70
N LEU A 106 1.92 23.92 -1.87
CA LEU A 106 0.94 22.85 -1.67
C LEU A 106 1.12 21.74 -2.70
N LYS A 107 1.37 22.05 -3.98
CA LYS A 107 1.70 21.04 -5.01
C LYS A 107 2.91 20.19 -4.61
N ARG A 108 3.96 20.83 -4.12
CA ARG A 108 5.16 20.13 -3.64
C ARG A 108 4.86 19.26 -2.42
N GLN A 109 4.12 19.77 -1.44
CA GLN A 109 3.75 19.02 -0.24
C GLN A 109 2.88 17.80 -0.60
N PHE A 110 1.92 17.97 -1.52
CA PHE A 110 1.11 16.87 -2.05
C PHE A 110 1.98 15.79 -2.68
N GLY A 111 2.87 16.18 -3.61
CA GLY A 111 3.77 15.24 -4.29
C GLY A 111 4.66 14.47 -3.32
N LEU A 112 5.24 15.15 -2.31
CA LEU A 112 6.07 14.49 -1.30
C LEU A 112 5.28 13.53 -0.42
N SER A 113 4.09 13.93 0.06
CA SER A 113 3.25 13.07 0.91
C SER A 113 2.70 11.88 0.12
N HIS A 114 2.27 12.09 -1.12
CA HIS A 114 1.83 11.01 -2.01
C HIS A 114 2.97 10.06 -2.36
N GLY A 115 4.15 10.59 -2.69
CA GLY A 115 5.35 9.79 -2.96
C GLY A 115 5.78 8.96 -1.76
N ALA A 116 5.73 9.52 -0.54
CA ALA A 116 5.99 8.78 0.69
C ALA A 116 4.99 7.64 0.89
N SER A 117 3.68 7.90 0.70
CA SER A 117 2.64 6.87 0.78
C SER A 117 2.86 5.74 -0.23
N ALA A 118 3.18 6.08 -1.48
CA ALA A 118 3.48 5.10 -2.52
C ALA A 118 4.75 4.28 -2.19
N ALA A 119 5.78 4.91 -1.62
CA ALA A 119 7.00 4.23 -1.20
C ALA A 119 6.73 3.22 -0.06
N LEU A 120 5.96 3.60 0.96
CA LEU A 120 5.60 2.69 2.05
C LEU A 120 4.80 1.48 1.54
N PHE A 121 3.84 1.72 0.64
CA PHE A 121 3.07 0.66 -0.01
C PHE A 121 3.98 -0.26 -0.84
N GLY A 122 4.90 0.32 -1.63
CA GLY A 122 5.88 -0.43 -2.42
C GLY A 122 6.85 -1.26 -1.57
N LEU A 123 7.28 -0.75 -0.42
CA LEU A 123 8.13 -1.50 0.53
C LEU A 123 7.40 -2.73 1.08
N GLY A 124 6.11 -2.64 1.38
CA GLY A 124 5.28 -3.80 1.74
C GLY A 124 5.28 -4.86 0.62
N GLY A 125 5.12 -4.43 -0.63
CA GLY A 125 5.20 -5.29 -1.81
C GLY A 125 6.57 -5.96 -1.99
N LEU A 126 7.67 -5.23 -1.78
CA LEU A 126 9.03 -5.80 -1.84
C LEU A 126 9.25 -6.85 -0.75
N GLY A 127 8.72 -6.65 0.45
CA GLY A 127 8.73 -7.65 1.51
C GLY A 127 8.00 -8.94 1.10
N CYS A 128 6.82 -8.81 0.50
CA CYS A 128 6.09 -9.95 -0.03
C CYS A 128 6.84 -10.67 -1.17
N LEU A 129 7.46 -9.91 -2.08
CA LEU A 129 8.28 -10.47 -3.16
C LEU A 129 9.46 -11.27 -2.61
N TRP A 130 10.12 -10.75 -1.56
CA TRP A 130 11.20 -11.47 -0.87
C TRP A 130 10.71 -12.80 -0.28
N ILE A 131 9.58 -12.81 0.44
CA ILE A 131 9.01 -14.04 1.03
C ILE A 131 8.75 -15.10 -0.05
N VAL A 132 8.14 -14.69 -1.16
CA VAL A 132 7.85 -15.59 -2.28
C VAL A 132 9.14 -16.10 -2.90
N GLY A 133 10.11 -15.24 -3.16
CA GLY A 133 11.40 -15.59 -3.76
C GLY A 133 12.20 -16.58 -2.91
N GLN A 134 12.28 -16.34 -1.59
CA GLN A 134 12.96 -17.25 -0.66
C GLN A 134 12.28 -18.63 -0.61
N THR A 135 10.94 -18.64 -0.54
CA THR A 135 10.20 -19.90 -0.51
C THR A 135 10.38 -20.72 -1.81
N LEU A 136 10.43 -20.06 -2.96
CA LEU A 136 10.70 -20.74 -4.24
C LEU A 136 12.13 -21.28 -4.31
N TRP A 137 13.10 -20.53 -3.81
CA TRP A 137 14.50 -20.95 -3.77
C TRP A 137 14.72 -22.21 -2.91
N GLU A 138 13.97 -22.34 -1.81
CA GLU A 138 14.05 -23.51 -0.91
C GLU A 138 13.39 -24.78 -1.49
N ILE A 139 12.54 -24.65 -2.51
CA ILE A 139 11.82 -25.77 -3.14
C ILE A 139 12.54 -26.28 -4.38
N LEU A 140 13.31 -25.43 -5.07
CA LEU A 140 14.08 -25.76 -6.28
C LEU A 140 15.43 -26.40 -5.96
#